data_304fa40e153ab942fb2676163c53b65e
#
_entry.id   304fa40e153ab942fb2676163c53b65e
#
_cell.length_a   1.000
_cell.length_b   1.000
_cell.length_c   1.000
_cell.angle_alpha   90.00
_cell.angle_beta   90.00
_cell.angle_gamma   90.00
#
_symmetry.space_group_name_H-M   'P 1'
#
loop_
_entity.id
_entity.type
_entity.pdbx_description
1 polymer ?
#
loop_
_entity_poly.entity_id
_entity_poly.type
_entity_poly.pdbx_seq_one_letter_code
_entity_poly.pdbx_strand_id
1 'polypeptide(L)'
;SLCEYTGDSFRDLTRIARINDKMWAELFLWNKQNLISEIDQFDSALQEMRAALVADDRDKLEEMFRLSTQRRAAFDKKLPE
;
A
#
# COMPACT_ATOMS: atom_id res chain seq x y z
N SER A 1 3.22 12.07 -5.46
CA SER A 1 2.04 11.94 -4.62
C SER A 1 1.70 10.47 -4.37
N LEU A 2 0.85 10.22 -3.41
CA LEU A 2 0.41 8.86 -3.09
C LEU A 2 -0.28 8.21 -4.30
N CYS A 3 -1.09 8.98 -5.01
CA CYS A 3 -1.80 8.49 -6.19
C CYS A 3 -0.85 8.11 -7.31
N GLU A 4 0.18 8.91 -7.54
CA GLU A 4 1.19 8.62 -8.55
C GLU A 4 1.96 7.35 -8.22
N TYR A 5 2.35 7.21 -6.96
CA TYR A 5 3.07 6.03 -6.51
C TYR A 5 2.22 4.76 -6.70
N THR A 6 0.97 4.82 -6.28
CA THR A 6 0.05 3.68 -6.42
C THR A 6 -0.23 3.37 -7.88
N GLY A 7 -0.40 4.40 -8.72
CA GLY A 7 -0.64 4.24 -10.15
C GLY A 7 0.53 3.58 -10.86
N ASP A 8 1.75 3.99 -10.54
CA ASP A 8 2.95 3.41 -11.14
C ASP A 8 3.14 1.97 -10.73
N SER A 9 2.90 1.64 -9.46
CA SER A 9 2.99 0.27 -8.97
C SER A 9 1.98 -0.65 -9.66
N PHE A 10 0.75 -0.17 -9.82
CA PHE A 10 -0.29 -0.92 -10.51
C PHE A 10 0.05 -1.13 -11.98
N ARG A 11 0.59 -0.11 -12.63
CA ARG A 11 1.00 -0.19 -14.02
C ARG A 11 2.11 -1.22 -14.22
N ASP A 12 3.11 -1.21 -13.33
CA ASP A 12 4.21 -2.17 -13.40
C ASP A 12 3.70 -3.58 -13.18
N LEU A 13 2.79 -3.78 -12.23
CA LEU A 13 2.21 -5.08 -11.96
C LEU A 13 1.44 -5.61 -13.18
N THR A 14 0.62 -4.78 -13.80
CA THR A 14 -0.15 -5.19 -14.99
C THR A 14 0.76 -5.47 -16.17
N ARG A 15 1.85 -4.73 -16.32
CA ARG A 15 2.82 -4.97 -17.39
C ARG A 15 3.48 -6.33 -17.23
N ILE A 16 3.90 -6.66 -16.00
CA ILE A 16 4.53 -7.94 -15.69
C ILE A 16 3.54 -9.09 -15.89
N ALA A 17 2.32 -8.91 -15.40
CA ALA A 17 1.25 -9.92 -15.51
C ALA A 17 0.91 -10.22 -16.97
N ARG A 18 1.02 -9.22 -17.85
CA ARG A 18 0.71 -9.37 -19.26
C ARG A 18 1.68 -10.37 -19.96
N ILE A 19 2.89 -10.50 -19.45
CA ILE A 19 3.88 -11.42 -20.01
C ILE A 19 3.50 -12.88 -19.73
N ASN A 20 2.93 -13.14 -18.54
CA ASN A 20 2.47 -14.49 -18.19
C ASN A 20 1.33 -14.39 -17.18
N ASP A 21 0.15 -14.04 -17.68
CA ASP A 21 -1.03 -13.79 -16.85
C ASP A 21 -1.48 -15.03 -16.07
N LYS A 22 -1.38 -16.20 -16.67
CA LYS A 22 -1.80 -17.46 -16.03
C LYS A 22 -0.92 -17.80 -14.84
N MET A 23 0.38 -17.66 -15.00
CA MET A 23 1.34 -17.94 -13.93
C MET A 23 1.12 -16.97 -12.77
N TRP A 24 0.95 -15.69 -13.04
CA TRP A 24 0.74 -14.69 -11.99
C TRP A 24 -0.58 -14.88 -11.26
N ALA A 25 -1.63 -15.26 -11.98
CA ALA A 25 -2.92 -15.57 -11.36
C ALA A 25 -2.79 -16.75 -10.39
N GLU A 26 -2.07 -17.80 -10.80
CA GLU A 26 -1.82 -18.96 -9.94
C GLU A 26 -1.03 -18.58 -8.69
N LEU A 27 0.03 -17.81 -8.86
CA LEU A 27 0.84 -17.38 -7.73
C LEU A 27 0.03 -16.54 -6.74
N PHE A 28 -0.80 -15.65 -7.25
CA PHE A 28 -1.67 -14.84 -6.40
C PHE A 28 -2.66 -15.70 -5.63
N LEU A 29 -3.24 -16.71 -6.29
CA LEU A 29 -4.19 -17.61 -5.64
C LEU A 29 -3.52 -18.46 -4.57
N TRP A 30 -2.29 -18.89 -4.80
CA TRP A 30 -1.53 -19.66 -3.81
C TRP A 30 -1.20 -18.81 -2.57
N ASN A 31 -1.05 -17.51 -2.75
CA ASN A 31 -0.76 -16.59 -1.65
C ASN A 31 -2.01 -15.80 -1.23
N LYS A 32 -3.17 -16.33 -1.53
CA LYS A 32 -4.45 -15.62 -1.41
C LYS A 32 -4.68 -15.02 -0.02
N GLN A 33 -4.49 -15.82 1.03
CA GLN A 33 -4.81 -15.35 2.38
C GLN A 33 -3.92 -14.18 2.81
N ASN A 34 -2.63 -14.25 2.49
CA ASN A 34 -1.70 -13.17 2.80
C ASN A 34 -2.04 -11.90 2.00
N LEU A 35 -2.38 -12.07 0.71
CA LEU A 35 -2.72 -10.93 -0.13
C LEU A 35 -4.01 -10.26 0.32
N ILE A 36 -5.02 -11.04 0.69
CA ILE A 36 -6.28 -10.51 1.21
C ILE A 36 -6.01 -9.74 2.51
N SER A 37 -5.19 -10.28 3.39
CA SER A 37 -4.84 -9.62 4.65
C SER A 37 -4.17 -8.27 4.39
N GLU A 38 -3.23 -8.22 3.45
CA GLU A 38 -2.55 -6.97 3.08
C GLU A 38 -3.51 -5.96 2.47
N ILE A 39 -4.41 -6.41 1.59
CA ILE A 39 -5.42 -5.55 1.00
C ILE A 39 -6.35 -4.99 2.06
N ASP A 40 -6.77 -5.83 3.02
CA ASP A 40 -7.64 -5.39 4.09
C ASP A 40 -6.98 -4.33 4.96
N GLN A 41 -5.70 -4.49 5.26
CA GLN A 41 -4.94 -3.49 6.03
C GLN A 41 -4.83 -2.18 5.26
N PHE A 42 -4.53 -2.26 3.97
CA PHE A 42 -4.45 -1.09 3.12
C PHE A 42 -5.80 -0.37 3.02
N ASP A 43 -6.86 -1.15 2.85
CA ASP A 43 -8.22 -0.61 2.78
C ASP A 43 -8.60 0.11 4.07
N SER A 44 -8.28 -0.48 5.22
CA SER A 44 -8.53 0.15 6.52
C SER A 44 -7.80 1.48 6.65
N ALA A 45 -6.54 1.53 6.23
CA ALA A 45 -5.74 2.76 6.26
C ALA A 45 -6.34 3.84 5.36
N LEU A 46 -6.81 3.44 4.17
CA LEU A 46 -7.48 4.37 3.25
C LEU A 46 -8.77 4.92 3.86
N GLN A 47 -9.55 4.07 4.52
CA GLN A 47 -10.79 4.50 5.16
C GLN A 47 -10.53 5.49 6.29
N GLU A 48 -9.48 5.27 7.08
CA GLU A 48 -9.07 6.20 8.12
C GLU A 48 -8.68 7.57 7.53
N MET A 49 -7.89 7.55 6.47
CA MET A 49 -7.48 8.79 5.81
C MET A 49 -8.68 9.53 5.22
N ARG A 50 -9.57 8.78 4.57
CA ARG A 50 -10.78 9.37 4.01
C ARG A 50 -11.62 10.04 5.08
N ALA A 51 -11.81 9.36 6.20
CA ALA A 51 -12.59 9.90 7.31
C ALA A 51 -11.97 11.18 7.88
N ALA A 52 -10.65 11.19 8.02
CA ALA A 52 -9.95 12.39 8.51
C ALA A 52 -10.09 13.56 7.55
N LEU A 53 -10.04 13.29 6.24
CA LEU A 53 -10.22 14.32 5.22
C LEU A 53 -11.64 14.86 5.22
N VAL A 54 -12.63 13.98 5.30
CA VAL A 54 -14.05 14.39 5.35
C VAL A 54 -14.32 15.26 6.56
N ALA A 55 -13.70 14.94 7.69
CA ALA A 55 -13.89 15.67 8.95
C ALA A 55 -12.99 16.90 9.10
N ASP A 56 -12.12 17.16 8.13
CA ASP A 56 -11.10 18.21 8.23
C ASP A 56 -10.25 18.05 9.49
N ASP A 57 -9.94 16.81 9.85
CA ASP A 57 -9.22 16.46 11.07
C ASP A 57 -7.71 16.58 10.84
N ARG A 58 -7.20 17.79 11.00
CA ARG A 58 -5.79 18.10 10.80
C ARG A 58 -4.89 17.29 11.72
N ASP A 59 -5.25 17.18 12.97
CA ASP A 59 -4.42 16.48 13.97
C ASP A 59 -4.29 15.00 13.61
N LYS A 60 -5.37 14.38 13.15
CA LYS A 60 -5.35 12.98 12.74
C LYS A 60 -4.48 12.79 11.51
N LEU A 61 -4.58 13.68 10.53
CA LEU A 61 -3.74 13.61 9.33
C LEU A 61 -2.27 13.77 9.68
N GLU A 62 -1.94 14.72 10.55
CA GLU A 62 -0.55 14.92 10.98
C GLU A 62 -0.01 13.69 11.70
N GLU A 63 -0.82 13.08 12.55
CA GLU A 63 -0.45 11.84 13.24
C GLU A 63 -0.17 10.71 12.24
N MET A 64 -1.04 10.53 11.27
CA MET A 64 -0.88 9.49 10.26
C MET A 64 0.41 9.66 9.46
N PHE A 65 0.70 10.89 9.04
CA PHE A 65 1.93 11.18 8.31
C PHE A 65 3.17 10.99 9.18
N ARG A 66 3.09 11.37 10.45
CA ARG A 66 4.20 11.19 11.40
C ARG A 66 4.51 9.72 11.59
N LEU A 67 3.50 8.90 11.79
CA LEU A 67 3.66 7.46 11.95
C LEU A 67 4.24 6.81 10.70
N SER A 68 3.79 7.22 9.53
CA SER A 68 4.28 6.72 8.26
C SER A 68 5.76 7.05 8.08
N THR A 69 6.16 8.28 8.43
CA THR A 69 7.56 8.70 8.36
C THR A 69 8.43 7.90 9.31
N GLN A 70 7.97 7.66 10.52
CA GLN A 70 8.71 6.86 11.50
C GLN A 70 8.90 5.42 11.04
N ARG A 71 7.87 4.82 10.48
CA ARG A 71 7.93 3.45 9.97
C ARG A 71 8.90 3.34 8.82
N ARG A 72 8.87 4.30 7.92
CA ARG A 72 9.80 4.33 6.79
C ARG A 72 11.24 4.50 7.24
N ALA A 73 11.50 5.37 8.20
CA ALA A 73 12.82 5.57 8.74
C ALA A 73 13.37 4.30 9.39
N ALA A 74 12.53 3.59 10.14
CA ALA A 74 12.90 2.32 10.74
C ALA A 74 13.20 1.26 9.69
N PHE A 75 12.42 1.21 8.63
CA PHE A 75 12.63 0.27 7.51
C PHE A 75 13.95 0.56 6.80
N ASP A 76 14.21 1.83 6.50
CA ASP A 76 15.44 2.25 5.81
C ASP A 76 16.68 1.89 6.61
N LYS A 77 16.62 1.97 7.94
CA LYS A 77 17.73 1.61 8.80
C LYS A 77 18.04 0.11 8.80
N LYS A 78 17.05 -0.71 8.53
CA LYS A 78 17.21 -2.17 8.51
C LYS A 78 17.74 -2.70 7.18
N LEU A 79 17.67 -1.91 6.13
CA LEU A 79 18.13 -2.35 4.82
C LEU A 79 19.65 -2.16 4.73
N PRO A 80 20.40 -3.19 4.31
CA PRO A 80 21.80 -3.03 4.02
C PRO A 80 21.98 -2.14 2.80
N GLU A 81 22.91 -1.23 2.88
CA GLU A 81 23.22 -0.38 1.73
C GLU A 81 24.15 -1.09 0.75
#